data_b387f0b5920fb4fc38796697afd1ff9c
#
_entry.id   b387f0b5920fb4fc38796697afd1ff9c
#
_cell.length_a   1.000
_cell.length_b   1.000
_cell.length_c   1.000
_cell.angle_alpha   90.00
_cell.angle_beta   90.00
_cell.angle_gamma   90.00
#
_symmetry.space_group_name_H-M   'P 1'
#
loop_
_entity.id
_entity.type
_entity.pdbx_description
1 polymer ?
#
loop_
_entity_poly.entity_id
_entity_poly.type
_entity_poly.pdbx_seq_one_letter_code
_entity_poly.pdbx_strand_id
1 'polypeptide(L)'
;AHRTQYGTLGAAINVALPNAPKIAFTGTPLIKSEKTSNEFGSYIDTYTIEQSVEDGATVQILYEGREARVDVTGDSLDSLFDEYFGDRTEEEQAAIKRKYANARSILEAPQRIRRVCIDILKHYREFIQPNGFKAMIVTSSRYAAITYKEMMDELEAPESAVIISDDHNDEQRYWDYTDGTKH
;
A
#
# COMPACT_ATOMS: atom_id res chain seq x y z
N ALA A 1 0.55 20.19 8.01
CA ALA A 1 1.57 19.48 8.79
C ALA A 1 1.46 17.97 8.54
N HIS A 2 2.35 17.40 7.77
CA HIS A 2 2.43 15.97 7.54
C HIS A 2 3.29 15.29 8.61
N ARG A 3 3.34 13.96 8.63
CA ARG A 3 4.02 13.11 9.66
C ARG A 3 5.43 13.55 10.04
N THR A 4 6.19 14.18 9.15
CA THR A 4 7.56 14.66 9.42
C THR A 4 7.65 15.80 10.44
N GLN A 5 6.53 16.46 10.77
CA GLN A 5 6.48 17.53 11.77
C GLN A 5 6.34 17.02 13.21
N TYR A 6 6.27 15.70 13.38
CA TYR A 6 6.22 15.02 14.67
C TYR A 6 7.56 14.33 14.96
N GLY A 7 7.88 14.16 16.22
CA GLY A 7 9.14 13.54 16.64
C GLY A 7 10.35 14.48 16.57
N THR A 8 11.52 13.95 16.21
CA THR A 8 12.81 14.66 16.30
C THR A 8 12.88 15.93 15.45
N LEU A 9 12.31 15.93 14.26
CA LEU A 9 12.30 17.11 13.38
C LEU A 9 11.43 18.23 13.95
N GLY A 10 10.23 17.89 14.43
CA GLY A 10 9.36 18.87 15.09
C GLY A 10 10.01 19.44 16.35
N ALA A 11 10.66 18.61 17.17
CA ALA A 11 11.41 19.06 18.32
C ALA A 11 12.56 20.00 17.95
N ALA A 12 13.31 19.70 16.88
CA ALA A 12 14.39 20.58 16.38
C ALA A 12 13.87 21.95 15.93
N ILE A 13 12.72 21.99 15.24
CA ILE A 13 12.07 23.24 14.83
C ILE A 13 11.65 24.05 16.06
N ASN A 14 11.11 23.40 17.10
CA ASN A 14 10.69 24.05 18.33
C ASN A 14 11.88 24.67 19.07
N VAL A 15 13.03 24.01 19.06
CA VAL A 15 14.27 24.54 19.65
C VAL A 15 14.83 25.70 18.83
N ALA A 16 14.82 25.60 17.51
CA ALA A 16 15.36 26.62 16.62
C ALA A 16 14.50 27.90 16.59
N LEU A 17 13.20 27.76 16.75
CA LEU A 17 12.22 28.85 16.63
C LEU A 17 11.23 28.85 17.82
N PRO A 18 11.69 29.07 19.05
CA PRO A 18 10.88 28.86 20.25
C PRO A 18 9.71 29.85 20.37
N ASN A 19 9.84 31.04 19.81
CA ASN A 19 8.87 32.11 19.91
C ASN A 19 8.04 32.31 18.62
N ALA A 20 8.25 31.48 17.59
CA ALA A 20 7.51 31.60 16.36
C ALA A 20 6.08 31.03 16.51
N PRO A 21 5.04 31.80 16.18
CA PRO A 21 3.70 31.25 16.11
C PRO A 21 3.62 30.20 15.01
N LYS A 22 2.89 29.11 15.26
CA LYS A 22 2.79 27.97 14.34
C LYS A 22 1.34 27.76 13.94
N ILE A 23 1.13 27.60 12.64
CA ILE A 23 -0.15 27.18 12.08
C ILE A 23 0.07 25.95 11.20
N ALA A 24 -0.80 24.96 11.31
CA ALA A 24 -0.72 23.72 10.54
C ALA A 24 -1.90 23.59 9.59
N PHE A 25 -1.57 23.27 8.33
CA PHE A 25 -2.55 22.86 7.32
C PHE A 25 -2.30 21.40 6.98
N THR A 26 -3.32 20.56 7.08
CA THR A 26 -3.21 19.11 6.78
C THR A 26 -4.56 18.52 6.42
N GLY A 27 -4.59 17.69 5.39
CA GLY A 27 -5.75 16.85 5.06
C GLY A 27 -5.75 15.51 5.83
N THR A 28 -4.71 15.24 6.64
CA THR A 28 -4.55 13.97 7.35
C THR A 28 -4.06 14.21 8.79
N PRO A 29 -4.90 14.85 9.65
CA PRO A 29 -4.51 15.07 11.03
C PRO A 29 -4.32 13.74 11.78
N LEU A 30 -3.34 13.69 12.68
CA LEU A 30 -3.14 12.55 13.56
C LEU A 30 -4.12 12.63 14.74
N ILE A 31 -4.89 11.57 14.94
CA ILE A 31 -5.98 11.55 15.91
C ILE A 31 -5.64 10.66 17.13
N LYS A 32 -4.73 9.67 16.92
CA LYS A 32 -4.40 8.65 17.95
C LYS A 32 -3.35 9.11 18.96
N SER A 33 -2.21 8.46 19.04
CA SER A 33 -1.17 8.66 20.05
C SER A 33 -0.42 9.99 19.90
N GLU A 34 -0.18 10.42 18.64
CA GLU A 34 0.45 11.69 18.33
C GLU A 34 -0.61 12.62 17.72
N LYS A 35 -1.29 13.35 18.57
CA LYS A 35 -2.35 14.24 18.10
C LYS A 35 -1.77 15.51 17.52
N THR A 36 -2.26 15.90 16.35
CA THR A 36 -1.94 17.22 15.73
C THR A 36 -2.20 18.37 16.69
N SER A 37 -3.26 18.29 17.50
CA SER A 37 -3.60 19.27 18.49
C SER A 37 -2.58 19.44 19.62
N ASN A 38 -1.74 18.44 19.89
CA ASN A 38 -0.69 18.55 20.91
C ASN A 38 0.46 19.46 20.46
N GLU A 39 0.75 19.49 19.16
CA GLU A 39 1.86 20.27 18.60
C GLU A 39 1.42 21.68 18.15
N PHE A 40 0.20 21.81 17.66
CA PHE A 40 -0.28 23.03 17.00
C PHE A 40 -1.48 23.70 17.71
N GLY A 41 -1.96 23.12 18.82
CA GLY A 41 -3.13 23.62 19.53
C GLY A 41 -4.45 23.12 18.93
N SER A 42 -5.55 23.73 19.36
CA SER A 42 -6.90 23.38 18.89
C SER A 42 -7.08 23.68 17.40
N TYR A 43 -7.98 22.92 16.78
CA TYR A 43 -8.36 23.19 15.38
C TYR A 43 -9.00 24.57 15.28
N ILE A 44 -8.53 25.36 14.32
CA ILE A 44 -9.09 26.68 13.98
C ILE A 44 -10.33 26.47 13.12
N ASP A 45 -10.22 25.56 12.14
CA ASP A 45 -11.29 25.18 11.23
C ASP A 45 -11.09 23.74 10.74
N THR A 46 -12.18 23.09 10.36
CA THR A 46 -12.18 21.72 9.79
C THR A 46 -13.19 21.65 8.66
N TYR A 47 -12.73 21.10 7.55
CA TYR A 47 -13.57 20.78 6.40
C TYR A 47 -13.50 19.26 6.19
N THR A 48 -14.58 18.56 6.52
CA THR A 48 -14.60 17.10 6.52
C THR A 48 -14.91 16.52 5.14
N ILE A 49 -14.67 15.23 4.98
CA ILE A 49 -15.03 14.50 3.73
C ILE A 49 -16.54 14.58 3.51
N GLU A 50 -17.34 14.45 4.57
CA GLU A 50 -18.80 14.53 4.50
C GLU A 50 -19.24 15.89 3.98
N GLN A 51 -18.72 16.96 4.54
CA GLN A 51 -18.99 18.33 4.07
C GLN A 51 -18.58 18.53 2.62
N SER A 52 -17.42 17.98 2.23
CA SER A 52 -16.94 18.08 0.85
C SER A 52 -17.84 17.35 -0.15
N VAL A 53 -18.46 16.25 0.25
CA VAL A 53 -19.45 15.52 -0.57
C VAL A 53 -20.76 16.28 -0.63
N GLU A 54 -21.25 16.80 0.51
CA GLU A 54 -22.47 17.61 0.58
C GLU A 54 -22.39 18.87 -0.30
N ASP A 55 -21.23 19.53 -0.29
CA ASP A 55 -20.94 20.71 -1.11
C ASP A 55 -20.70 20.35 -2.61
N GLY A 56 -20.67 19.08 -2.97
CA GLY A 56 -20.37 18.62 -4.33
C GLY A 56 -18.92 18.85 -4.77
N ALA A 57 -18.01 19.16 -3.85
CA ALA A 57 -16.60 19.36 -4.14
C ALA A 57 -15.83 18.05 -4.37
N THR A 58 -16.28 16.96 -3.75
CA THR A 58 -15.76 15.61 -3.96
C THR A 58 -16.90 14.60 -4.12
N VAL A 59 -16.56 13.42 -4.63
CA VAL A 59 -17.50 12.29 -4.74
C VAL A 59 -17.45 11.41 -3.51
N GLN A 60 -18.54 10.73 -3.22
CA GLN A 60 -18.61 9.78 -2.12
C GLN A 60 -17.59 8.64 -2.33
N ILE A 61 -16.88 8.28 -1.27
CA ILE A 61 -16.00 7.12 -1.25
C ILE A 61 -16.85 5.90 -0.86
N LEU A 62 -16.92 4.93 -1.76
CA LEU A 62 -17.53 3.63 -1.48
C LEU A 62 -16.41 2.65 -1.12
N TYR A 63 -16.51 2.05 0.06
CA TYR A 63 -15.55 1.05 0.53
C TYR A 63 -16.17 -0.34 0.45
N GLU A 64 -15.48 -1.24 -0.26
CA GLU A 64 -15.82 -2.65 -0.33
C GLU A 64 -14.63 -3.48 0.16
N GLY A 65 -14.83 -4.22 1.25
CA GLY A 65 -13.86 -5.21 1.71
C GLY A 65 -14.03 -6.50 0.91
N ARG A 66 -13.01 -6.88 0.14
CA ARG A 66 -12.99 -8.13 -0.62
C ARG A 66 -11.86 -9.00 -0.11
N GLU A 67 -12.19 -10.22 0.24
CA GLU A 67 -11.21 -11.28 0.41
C GLU A 67 -11.08 -11.99 -0.94
N ALA A 68 -9.86 -12.11 -1.46
CA ALA A 68 -9.62 -13.03 -2.55
C ALA A 68 -10.02 -14.41 -2.01
N ARG A 69 -11.24 -14.85 -2.33
CA ARG A 69 -11.69 -16.19 -1.94
C ARG A 69 -10.75 -17.19 -2.60
N VAL A 70 -9.82 -17.59 -1.80
CA VAL A 70 -9.13 -18.85 -1.97
C VAL A 70 -10.18 -19.85 -1.53
N ASP A 71 -10.76 -20.62 -2.44
CA ASP A 71 -11.35 -21.89 -2.09
C ASP A 71 -10.22 -22.82 -1.63
N VAL A 72 -9.60 -22.48 -0.54
CA VAL A 72 -8.84 -23.41 0.28
C VAL A 72 -9.91 -24.06 1.14
N THR A 73 -10.39 -25.18 0.66
CA THR A 73 -11.06 -26.14 1.52
C THR A 73 -10.07 -26.51 2.62
N GLY A 74 -10.23 -25.87 3.77
CA GLY A 74 -9.49 -26.19 4.98
C GLY A 74 -8.17 -25.44 5.10
N ASP A 75 -8.04 -24.79 6.19
CA ASP A 75 -6.84 -24.77 6.99
C ASP A 75 -5.90 -23.56 6.92
N SER A 76 -5.43 -23.33 8.07
CA SER A 76 -4.48 -22.40 8.64
C SER A 76 -3.33 -22.01 7.71
N LEU A 77 -2.69 -20.90 8.03
CA LEU A 77 -1.42 -20.43 7.49
C LEU A 77 -0.35 -21.54 7.42
N ASP A 78 -0.43 -22.53 8.29
CA ASP A 78 0.50 -23.67 8.34
C ASP A 78 0.29 -24.62 7.17
N SER A 79 -0.94 -24.90 6.76
CA SER A 79 -1.20 -25.79 5.61
C SER A 79 -0.85 -25.12 4.28
N LEU A 80 -1.02 -23.81 4.15
CA LEU A 80 -0.50 -23.07 3.00
C LEU A 80 1.02 -23.08 2.97
N PHE A 81 1.66 -22.97 4.13
CA PHE A 81 3.11 -23.08 4.24
C PHE A 81 3.60 -24.46 3.81
N ASP A 82 2.95 -25.51 4.28
CA ASP A 82 3.29 -26.90 3.95
C ASP A 82 3.02 -27.22 2.47
N GLU A 83 1.96 -26.70 1.89
CA GLU A 83 1.68 -26.83 0.45
C GLU A 83 2.80 -26.22 -0.41
N TYR A 84 3.38 -25.09 0.02
CA TYR A 84 4.37 -24.36 -0.78
C TYR A 84 5.83 -24.70 -0.45
N PHE A 85 6.07 -25.22 0.73
CA PHE A 85 7.42 -25.45 1.25
C PHE A 85 7.61 -26.85 1.86
N GLY A 86 6.59 -27.71 1.76
CA GLY A 86 6.64 -29.08 2.30
C GLY A 86 7.75 -29.95 1.70
N ASP A 87 8.16 -29.65 0.46
CA ASP A 87 9.25 -30.34 -0.24
C ASP A 87 10.66 -29.93 0.23
N ARG A 88 10.76 -28.93 1.12
CA ARG A 88 12.02 -28.42 1.64
C ARG A 88 12.43 -29.14 2.91
N THR A 89 13.74 -29.15 3.19
CA THR A 89 14.26 -29.71 4.45
C THR A 89 13.74 -28.93 5.66
N GLU A 90 13.68 -29.56 6.83
CA GLU A 90 13.23 -28.90 8.08
C GLU A 90 14.06 -27.65 8.41
N GLU A 91 15.37 -27.65 8.09
CA GLU A 91 16.25 -26.49 8.28
C GLU A 91 15.91 -25.35 7.33
N GLU A 92 15.62 -25.64 6.07
CA GLU A 92 15.16 -24.66 5.08
C GLU A 92 13.78 -24.13 5.44
N GLN A 93 12.85 -25.00 5.85
CA GLN A 93 11.54 -24.59 6.34
C GLN A 93 11.64 -23.66 7.56
N ALA A 94 12.51 -23.99 8.53
CA ALA A 94 12.75 -23.16 9.71
C ALA A 94 13.39 -21.80 9.33
N ALA A 95 14.32 -21.79 8.38
CA ALA A 95 14.91 -20.55 7.87
C ALA A 95 13.89 -19.70 7.12
N ILE A 96 13.03 -20.34 6.32
CA ILE A 96 11.91 -19.70 5.63
C ILE A 96 10.91 -19.18 6.67
N LYS A 97 10.48 -19.97 7.66
CA LYS A 97 9.59 -19.53 8.75
C LYS A 97 10.14 -18.30 9.50
N ARG A 98 11.45 -18.27 9.78
CA ARG A 98 12.09 -17.10 10.41
C ARG A 98 12.12 -15.87 9.49
N LYS A 99 12.37 -16.06 8.22
CA LYS A 99 12.43 -15.00 7.20
C LYS A 99 11.03 -14.50 6.83
N TYR A 100 10.04 -15.39 6.82
CA TYR A 100 8.66 -15.13 6.43
C TYR A 100 7.69 -14.94 7.60
N ALA A 101 8.16 -14.93 8.85
CA ALA A 101 7.36 -14.56 10.02
C ALA A 101 6.78 -13.13 9.95
N ASN A 102 6.93 -12.49 8.79
CA ASN A 102 6.49 -11.12 8.54
C ASN A 102 5.25 -11.16 7.63
N ALA A 103 4.15 -10.55 8.08
CA ALA A 103 2.90 -10.42 7.31
C ALA A 103 3.13 -9.93 5.86
N ARG A 104 4.19 -9.15 5.64
CA ARG A 104 4.60 -8.65 4.33
C ARG A 104 4.92 -9.77 3.35
N SER A 105 5.66 -10.79 3.76
CA SER A 105 6.06 -11.88 2.87
C SER A 105 4.88 -12.72 2.41
N ILE A 106 3.85 -12.86 3.27
CA ILE A 106 2.60 -13.52 2.90
C ILE A 106 1.84 -12.69 1.86
N LEU A 107 1.82 -11.37 2.04
CA LEU A 107 1.17 -10.44 1.11
C LEU A 107 1.85 -10.44 -0.27
N GLU A 108 3.16 -10.67 -0.31
CA GLU A 108 4.01 -10.64 -1.50
C GLU A 108 4.18 -12.01 -2.17
N ALA A 109 3.59 -13.07 -1.62
CA ALA A 109 3.66 -14.41 -2.21
C ALA A 109 3.05 -14.41 -3.63
N PRO A 110 3.80 -14.84 -4.68
CA PRO A 110 3.36 -14.74 -6.07
C PRO A 110 2.01 -15.40 -6.34
N GLN A 111 1.75 -16.53 -5.70
CA GLN A 111 0.50 -17.25 -5.88
C GLN A 111 -0.69 -16.51 -5.25
N ARG A 112 -0.48 -15.86 -4.09
CA ARG A 112 -1.49 -14.98 -3.52
C ARG A 112 -1.75 -13.79 -4.44
N ILE A 113 -0.71 -13.15 -4.94
CA ILE A 113 -0.81 -12.04 -5.90
C ILE A 113 -1.59 -12.49 -7.13
N ARG A 114 -1.28 -13.66 -7.70
CA ARG A 114 -2.00 -14.21 -8.85
C ARG A 114 -3.51 -14.33 -8.59
N ARG A 115 -3.90 -14.85 -7.43
CA ARG A 115 -5.33 -14.98 -7.06
C ARG A 115 -6.01 -13.64 -6.92
N VAL A 116 -5.33 -12.68 -6.27
CA VAL A 116 -5.83 -11.30 -6.15
C VAL A 116 -5.96 -10.66 -7.53
N CYS A 117 -5.00 -10.86 -8.44
CA CYS A 117 -5.07 -10.37 -9.81
C CYS A 117 -6.29 -10.91 -10.58
N ILE A 118 -6.59 -12.20 -10.43
CA ILE A 118 -7.76 -12.83 -11.06
C ILE A 118 -9.06 -12.17 -10.56
N ASP A 119 -9.19 -11.96 -9.24
CA ASP A 119 -10.36 -11.29 -8.66
C ASP A 119 -10.48 -9.83 -9.10
N ILE A 120 -9.37 -9.10 -9.09
CA ILE A 120 -9.32 -7.71 -9.59
C ILE A 120 -9.74 -7.65 -11.06
N LEU A 121 -9.20 -8.52 -11.92
CA LEU A 121 -9.51 -8.53 -13.34
C LEU A 121 -10.97 -8.82 -13.60
N LYS A 122 -11.55 -9.79 -12.88
CA LYS A 122 -12.97 -10.10 -12.97
C LYS A 122 -13.81 -8.87 -12.63
N HIS A 123 -13.53 -8.25 -11.48
CA HIS A 123 -14.24 -7.06 -11.03
C HIS A 123 -14.07 -5.89 -12.00
N TYR A 124 -12.84 -5.66 -12.46
CA TYR A 124 -12.55 -4.58 -13.40
C TYR A 124 -13.30 -4.72 -14.71
N ARG A 125 -13.29 -5.92 -15.31
CA ARG A 125 -14.01 -6.20 -16.58
C ARG A 125 -15.52 -6.12 -16.44
N GLU A 126 -16.05 -6.48 -15.28
CA GLU A 126 -17.49 -6.52 -15.04
C GLU A 126 -18.07 -5.14 -14.68
N PHE A 127 -17.38 -4.37 -13.84
CA PHE A 127 -17.93 -3.15 -13.25
C PHE A 127 -17.22 -1.85 -13.60
N ILE A 128 -15.93 -1.88 -13.88
CA ILE A 128 -15.11 -0.68 -14.00
C ILE A 128 -14.88 -0.31 -15.47
N GLN A 129 -14.36 -1.25 -16.25
CA GLN A 129 -14.03 -1.05 -17.66
C GLN A 129 -15.23 -0.64 -18.52
N PRO A 130 -16.44 -1.24 -18.38
CA PRO A 130 -17.60 -0.86 -19.20
C PRO A 130 -18.04 0.59 -18.99
N ASN A 131 -17.73 1.17 -17.83
CA ASN A 131 -18.03 2.54 -17.49
C ASN A 131 -16.91 3.53 -17.87
N GLY A 132 -15.85 3.07 -18.53
CA GLY A 132 -14.73 3.90 -18.98
C GLY A 132 -13.80 4.36 -17.86
N PHE A 133 -13.91 3.79 -16.66
CA PHE A 133 -13.07 4.15 -15.52
C PHE A 133 -11.74 3.41 -15.52
N LYS A 134 -10.75 4.05 -14.90
CA LYS A 134 -9.43 3.47 -14.63
C LYS A 134 -9.39 2.86 -13.25
N ALA A 135 -8.45 1.94 -13.02
CA ALA A 135 -8.17 1.37 -11.72
C ALA A 135 -6.72 1.66 -11.30
N MET A 136 -6.49 1.71 -10.00
CA MET A 136 -5.16 1.83 -9.42
C MET A 136 -4.98 0.76 -8.35
N ILE A 137 -3.93 -0.05 -8.48
CA ILE A 137 -3.56 -1.07 -7.51
C ILE A 137 -2.46 -0.50 -6.62
N VAL A 138 -2.75 -0.36 -5.32
CA VAL A 138 -1.78 0.09 -4.32
C VAL A 138 -1.24 -1.14 -3.60
N THR A 139 0.08 -1.31 -3.63
CA THR A 139 0.75 -2.51 -3.13
C THR A 139 1.55 -2.24 -1.86
N SER A 140 1.95 -3.32 -1.16
CA SER A 140 2.72 -3.25 0.08
C SER A 140 4.17 -2.82 -0.13
N SER A 141 4.71 -2.98 -1.34
CA SER A 141 6.09 -2.65 -1.69
C SER A 141 6.28 -2.47 -3.18
N ARG A 142 7.45 -1.95 -3.56
CA ARG A 142 7.91 -1.85 -4.94
C ARG A 142 8.04 -3.23 -5.60
N TYR A 143 8.54 -4.22 -4.85
CA TYR A 143 8.61 -5.61 -5.29
C TYR A 143 7.22 -6.15 -5.64
N ALA A 144 6.26 -5.97 -4.75
CA ALA A 144 4.88 -6.38 -5.00
C ALA A 144 4.29 -5.67 -6.23
N ALA A 145 4.55 -4.37 -6.42
CA ALA A 145 4.06 -3.63 -7.58
C ALA A 145 4.50 -4.26 -8.92
N ILE A 146 5.77 -4.63 -9.02
CA ILE A 146 6.32 -5.31 -10.20
C ILE A 146 5.70 -6.70 -10.35
N THR A 147 5.59 -7.46 -9.26
CA THR A 147 4.98 -8.81 -9.30
C THR A 147 3.51 -8.76 -9.72
N TYR A 148 2.76 -7.75 -9.27
CA TYR A 148 1.38 -7.52 -9.75
C TYR A 148 1.36 -7.22 -11.26
N LYS A 149 2.28 -6.40 -11.75
CA LYS A 149 2.37 -6.08 -13.20
C LYS A 149 2.67 -7.33 -14.02
N GLU A 150 3.69 -8.09 -13.64
CA GLU A 150 4.06 -9.34 -14.31
C GLU A 150 2.87 -10.32 -14.36
N MET A 151 2.16 -10.48 -13.21
CA MET A 151 0.97 -11.30 -13.14
C MET A 151 -0.18 -10.80 -14.01
N MET A 152 -0.39 -9.50 -14.06
CA MET A 152 -1.42 -8.89 -14.92
C MET A 152 -1.11 -9.14 -16.39
N ASP A 153 0.16 -9.03 -16.80
CA ASP A 153 0.58 -9.30 -18.18
C ASP A 153 0.39 -10.78 -18.54
N GLU A 154 0.76 -11.73 -17.65
CA GLU A 154 0.49 -13.15 -17.85
C GLU A 154 -1.02 -13.48 -17.98
N LEU A 155 -1.86 -12.73 -17.31
CA LEU A 155 -3.32 -12.91 -17.34
C LEU A 155 -3.99 -12.13 -18.49
N GLU A 156 -3.21 -11.58 -19.41
CA GLU A 156 -3.71 -10.77 -20.53
C GLU A 156 -4.66 -9.65 -20.06
N ALA A 157 -4.26 -8.97 -18.99
CA ALA A 157 -4.98 -7.83 -18.48
C ALA A 157 -4.91 -6.64 -19.45
N PRO A 158 -5.82 -5.67 -19.33
CA PRO A 158 -5.67 -4.38 -20.00
C PRO A 158 -4.34 -3.73 -19.69
N GLU A 159 -3.86 -2.90 -20.62
CA GLU A 159 -2.60 -2.18 -20.49
C GLU A 159 -2.48 -1.49 -19.12
N SER A 160 -1.36 -1.69 -18.47
CA SER A 160 -1.08 -1.12 -17.15
C SER A 160 0.36 -0.68 -17.04
N ALA A 161 0.63 0.30 -16.18
CA ALA A 161 1.96 0.81 -15.90
C ALA A 161 2.28 0.70 -14.41
N VAL A 162 3.54 0.50 -14.09
CA VAL A 162 4.05 0.54 -12.71
C VAL A 162 4.54 1.95 -12.40
N ILE A 163 4.21 2.46 -11.23
CA ILE A 163 4.71 3.72 -10.70
C ILE A 163 5.40 3.43 -9.38
N ILE A 164 6.71 3.47 -9.37
CA ILE A 164 7.56 3.24 -8.19
C ILE A 164 8.65 4.32 -8.14
N SER A 165 9.16 4.59 -6.93
CA SER A 165 10.35 5.43 -6.76
C SER A 165 11.60 4.64 -7.15
N ASP A 166 12.62 5.32 -7.66
CA ASP A 166 13.98 4.79 -7.82
C ASP A 166 14.74 4.79 -6.49
N ASP A 167 15.79 3.97 -6.42
CA ASP A 167 16.79 3.95 -5.36
C ASP A 167 18.15 3.67 -5.99
N HIS A 168 19.21 4.32 -5.48
CA HIS A 168 20.57 4.16 -5.99
C HIS A 168 21.12 2.73 -5.90
N ASN A 169 20.54 1.91 -5.04
CA ASN A 169 20.94 0.51 -4.83
C ASN A 169 19.97 -0.48 -5.48
N ASP A 170 19.14 -0.03 -6.41
CA ASP A 170 18.15 -0.89 -7.04
C ASP A 170 18.77 -2.01 -7.86
N GLU A 171 18.20 -3.20 -7.72
CA GLU A 171 18.47 -4.35 -8.59
C GLU A 171 17.94 -4.07 -10.01
N GLN A 172 18.53 -4.73 -11.01
CA GLN A 172 18.19 -4.57 -12.42
C GLN A 172 16.67 -4.70 -12.71
N ARG A 173 15.98 -5.55 -11.97
CA ARG A 173 14.52 -5.76 -12.08
C ARG A 173 13.71 -4.46 -11.91
N TYR A 174 14.19 -3.49 -11.14
CA TYR A 174 13.51 -2.22 -10.91
C TYR A 174 13.79 -1.21 -12.02
N TRP A 175 14.91 -1.32 -12.72
CA TRP A 175 15.32 -0.35 -13.74
C TRP A 175 14.38 -0.30 -14.94
N ASP A 176 13.74 -1.41 -15.27
CA ASP A 176 12.79 -1.48 -16.37
C ASP A 176 11.48 -0.71 -16.09
N TYR A 177 11.25 -0.37 -14.81
CA TYR A 177 10.05 0.31 -14.30
C TYR A 177 10.33 1.69 -13.71
N THR A 178 11.57 2.10 -13.69
CA THR A 178 12.01 3.46 -13.34
C THR A 178 12.62 4.09 -14.58
N ASP A 179 12.58 5.40 -14.74
CA ASP A 179 13.00 6.11 -15.95
C ASP A 179 14.48 5.91 -16.36
N GLY A 180 15.16 4.89 -15.86
CA GLY A 180 16.46 4.42 -16.33
C GLY A 180 17.59 5.46 -16.33
N THR A 181 17.38 6.63 -15.76
CA THR A 181 18.39 7.65 -15.62
C THR A 181 19.37 7.22 -14.53
N LYS A 182 20.43 6.54 -14.96
CA LYS A 182 21.62 6.38 -14.10
C LYS A 182 22.12 7.77 -13.74
N HIS A 183 21.90 8.14 -12.50
CA HIS A 183 22.61 9.26 -11.89
C HIS A 183 23.99 8.82 -11.39
#